data_03da57c05a4b6e15e22f9c464f61040d
#
_entry.id   03da57c05a4b6e15e22f9c464f61040d
#
_cell.length_a   1.000
_cell.length_b   1.000
_cell.length_c   1.000
_cell.angle_alpha   90.00
_cell.angle_beta   90.00
_cell.angle_gamma   90.00
#
_symmetry.space_group_name_H-M   'P 1'
#
loop_
_entity.id
_entity.type
_entity.pdbx_description
1 polymer ?
#
loop_
_entity_poly.entity_id
_entity_poly.type
_entity_poly.pdbx_seq_one_letter_code
_entity_poly.pdbx_strand_id
1 'polypeptide(L)'
;MPIFTKLLPFFTVMILSSCGGGGGSGSTPLELTVNSFTEFKLPENSSGSWVIDTSSNKSYPITSSISGGPDATYFSLSGEKLVFEGTSNYEVPSDANKDNVFEVYVTTASSDVEATQTIYIRVTDVAEAPVITTSVISDIIENSVAIATIEAADEDRNTSLTYSLLDSAGAQDEDLLTIDSTSGTITFLVAPNFEAPLDLNSDNTINFSVLVSDGAMSAQADYSFAVINENESPVISTTSIADQAEGVTSVMTIAASDPDAGTTLVYSLVASEGLKDEGLLSIDSSSGAIAFVSAPNFEVPGDVGANNTIDFSVKVSDGSLSSTQDYSFNITNVNEAPVFSIASAQNIVENSSFTIVVTASDPDTSSLTYSLSGSDASKFSISSNGVLSFVSTPDYEAPSDYGSNNVFDLSVSVTDGAYSSSVTLVITLTDDVSDNFGIALPRNVALAELQPESE
;
A
#
# COMPACT_ATOMS: atom_id res chain seq x y z
N MET A 1 34.86 -6.35 46.89
CA MET A 1 35.47 -7.04 48.01
C MET A 1 36.98 -6.98 47.84
N PRO A 2 37.81 -6.72 48.85
CA PRO A 2 39.19 -6.29 48.68
C PRO A 2 40.07 -7.45 48.21
N ILE A 3 40.87 -7.12 47.21
CA ILE A 3 41.95 -7.95 46.66
C ILE A 3 43.01 -8.16 47.73
N PHE A 4 43.09 -9.36 48.25
CA PHE A 4 44.23 -9.76 49.07
C PHE A 4 45.38 -10.14 48.14
N THR A 5 46.27 -9.20 47.88
CA THR A 5 47.58 -9.48 47.34
C THR A 5 48.41 -10.15 48.45
N LYS A 6 48.39 -11.48 48.53
CA LYS A 6 49.40 -12.21 49.28
C LYS A 6 50.67 -12.25 48.48
N LEU A 7 51.61 -11.36 48.73
CA LEU A 7 53.00 -11.60 48.44
C LEU A 7 53.42 -12.82 49.25
N LEU A 8 53.62 -13.97 48.62
CA LEU A 8 54.30 -15.10 49.25
C LEU A 8 55.80 -14.86 49.16
N PRO A 9 56.51 -15.13 50.28
CA PRO A 9 57.95 -14.90 50.34
C PRO A 9 58.75 -15.92 49.52
N PHE A 10 59.91 -15.50 49.08
CA PHE A 10 60.94 -16.40 48.51
C PHE A 10 61.20 -17.54 49.50
N PHE A 11 60.88 -18.77 49.09
CA PHE A 11 61.26 -19.95 49.83
C PHE A 11 62.58 -20.50 49.28
N THR A 12 63.66 -20.34 49.99
CA THR A 12 64.84 -21.12 49.82
C THR A 12 64.62 -22.44 50.57
N VAL A 13 64.44 -23.53 49.85
CA VAL A 13 64.35 -24.87 50.49
C VAL A 13 65.77 -25.37 50.66
N MET A 14 66.24 -25.34 51.87
CA MET A 14 67.53 -25.91 52.23
C MET A 14 67.24 -27.33 52.78
N ILE A 15 67.65 -28.36 52.02
CA ILE A 15 67.60 -29.74 52.49
C ILE A 15 68.97 -30.21 52.84
N LEU A 16 69.16 -30.46 54.15
CA LEU A 16 70.34 -31.08 54.74
C LEU A 16 70.26 -32.59 54.56
N SER A 17 71.22 -33.22 53.87
CA SER A 17 71.42 -34.66 53.87
C SER A 17 71.80 -35.12 55.22
N SER A 18 71.06 -36.09 55.78
CA SER A 18 71.46 -36.72 57.09
C SER A 18 72.70 -37.60 56.82
N CYS A 19 73.76 -37.23 57.46
CA CYS A 19 75.01 -38.03 57.58
C CYS A 19 74.79 -39.17 58.53
N GLY A 20 74.77 -40.41 58.02
CA GLY A 20 74.99 -41.62 58.83
C GLY A 20 76.43 -41.70 59.22
N GLY A 21 76.74 -41.84 60.54
CA GLY A 21 78.00 -41.65 61.29
C GLY A 21 79.21 -42.38 60.73
N GLY A 22 80.29 -41.66 60.71
CA GLY A 22 81.66 -42.15 60.52
C GLY A 22 82.67 -41.00 60.38
N GLY A 23 83.50 -40.75 61.45
CA GLY A 23 84.34 -39.57 61.63
C GLY A 23 85.37 -39.36 60.50
N GLY A 24 85.61 -38.10 60.19
CA GLY A 24 86.74 -37.63 59.39
C GLY A 24 86.47 -36.40 58.53
N SER A 25 87.05 -35.24 58.99
CA SER A 25 87.28 -34.00 58.22
C SER A 25 86.18 -33.43 57.29
N GLY A 26 85.53 -32.46 57.75
CA GLY A 26 85.01 -31.26 57.18
C GLY A 26 84.70 -31.22 55.67
N SER A 27 83.81 -32.07 55.12
CA SER A 27 83.20 -31.81 53.80
C SER A 27 81.84 -31.10 54.08
N THR A 28 81.73 -29.90 53.57
CA THR A 28 80.41 -29.22 53.57
C THR A 28 79.36 -30.13 52.95
N PRO A 29 78.17 -30.30 53.52
CA PRO A 29 77.09 -31.07 52.96
C PRO A 29 76.76 -30.57 51.51
N LEU A 30 76.20 -31.45 50.71
CA LEU A 30 75.64 -31.05 49.47
C LEU A 30 74.35 -30.28 49.74
N GLU A 31 74.33 -29.04 49.25
CA GLU A 31 73.15 -28.20 49.31
C GLU A 31 72.60 -28.01 47.89
N LEU A 32 71.35 -28.28 47.70
CA LEU A 32 70.59 -28.02 46.46
C LEU A 32 69.66 -26.87 46.75
N THR A 33 69.80 -25.80 46.01
CA THR A 33 68.93 -24.64 46.10
C THR A 33 68.07 -24.57 44.84
N VAL A 34 66.76 -24.41 45.07
CA VAL A 34 65.79 -24.16 43.97
C VAL A 34 65.30 -22.75 44.16
N ASN A 35 65.67 -21.89 43.25
CA ASN A 35 65.39 -20.44 43.29
C ASN A 35 64.20 -20.04 42.38
N SER A 36 63.48 -21.02 41.79
CA SER A 36 62.37 -20.74 40.89
C SER A 36 61.19 -20.10 41.61
N PHE A 37 60.54 -19.18 40.91
CA PHE A 37 59.25 -18.69 41.39
C PHE A 37 58.29 -19.88 41.46
N THR A 38 57.43 -19.90 42.47
CA THR A 38 56.40 -20.93 42.67
C THR A 38 55.09 -20.59 41.96
N GLU A 39 54.93 -19.37 41.45
CA GLU A 39 53.77 -18.93 40.73
C GLU A 39 54.17 -18.19 39.47
N PHE A 40 53.62 -18.64 38.32
CA PHE A 40 53.79 -18.03 37.01
C PHE A 40 52.43 -17.64 36.45
N LYS A 41 52.44 -16.70 35.51
CA LYS A 41 51.26 -16.31 34.73
C LYS A 41 51.34 -16.89 33.33
N LEU A 42 50.19 -17.33 32.83
CA LEU A 42 49.99 -17.80 31.48
C LEU A 42 48.77 -17.06 30.93
N PRO A 43 48.92 -16.12 30.01
CA PRO A 43 47.77 -15.61 29.27
C PRO A 43 47.06 -16.77 28.62
N GLU A 44 45.74 -16.78 28.66
CA GLU A 44 44.98 -17.80 27.97
C GLU A 44 45.29 -17.80 26.46
N ASN A 45 44.89 -18.84 25.77
CA ASN A 45 45.11 -19.00 24.32
C ASN A 45 46.61 -18.87 23.91
N SER A 46 47.54 -18.95 24.92
CA SER A 46 48.96 -18.85 24.71
C SER A 46 49.72 -20.11 25.11
N SER A 47 50.94 -20.25 24.62
CA SER A 47 51.93 -21.24 25.06
C SER A 47 52.85 -20.64 26.12
N GLY A 48 53.28 -21.46 27.11
CA GLY A 48 54.17 -21.01 28.18
C GLY A 48 55.40 -21.91 28.35
N SER A 49 56.52 -21.33 28.69
CA SER A 49 57.67 -22.09 29.17
C SER A 49 58.41 -21.27 30.25
N TRP A 50 58.77 -21.91 31.35
CA TRP A 50 59.39 -21.25 32.49
C TRP A 50 60.66 -21.98 32.89
N VAL A 51 61.73 -21.23 33.16
CA VAL A 51 63.01 -21.80 33.59
C VAL A 51 62.92 -22.20 35.07
N ILE A 52 63.29 -23.42 35.37
CA ILE A 52 63.46 -23.92 36.72
C ILE A 52 64.88 -23.60 37.12
N ASP A 53 65.03 -22.48 37.85
CA ASP A 53 66.33 -22.02 38.29
C ASP A 53 66.81 -22.83 39.51
N THR A 54 67.85 -23.57 39.32
CA THR A 54 68.43 -24.48 40.32
C THR A 54 69.93 -24.29 40.40
N SER A 55 70.48 -24.35 41.60
CA SER A 55 71.92 -24.30 41.80
C SER A 55 72.35 -25.28 42.90
N SER A 56 73.62 -25.67 42.83
CA SER A 56 74.23 -26.55 43.82
C SER A 56 75.59 -25.96 44.26
N ASN A 57 75.94 -26.16 45.55
CA ASN A 57 77.20 -25.74 46.11
C ASN A 57 78.35 -26.66 45.71
N LYS A 58 78.08 -27.70 44.88
CA LYS A 58 79.11 -28.65 44.33
C LYS A 58 78.82 -28.85 42.86
N SER A 59 79.90 -29.25 42.09
CA SER A 59 79.81 -29.49 40.65
C SER A 59 79.22 -30.85 40.29
N TYR A 60 78.10 -31.22 40.85
CA TYR A 60 77.34 -32.38 40.44
C TYR A 60 76.29 -32.04 39.41
N PRO A 61 75.95 -32.94 38.47
CA PRO A 61 74.84 -32.73 37.54
C PRO A 61 73.52 -32.52 38.30
N ILE A 62 72.79 -31.56 37.84
CA ILE A 62 71.42 -31.32 38.33
C ILE A 62 70.45 -31.84 37.28
N THR A 63 69.45 -32.60 37.69
CA THR A 63 68.38 -33.09 36.80
C THR A 63 67.04 -32.75 37.41
N SER A 64 66.10 -32.32 36.55
CA SER A 64 64.71 -32.06 36.98
C SER A 64 63.76 -33.08 36.30
N SER A 65 62.73 -33.49 37.03
CA SER A 65 61.67 -34.34 36.55
C SER A 65 60.29 -33.88 37.06
N ILE A 66 59.25 -34.06 36.29
CA ILE A 66 57.87 -33.88 36.79
C ILE A 66 57.58 -35.10 37.64
N SER A 67 57.35 -34.87 38.95
CA SER A 67 57.12 -35.95 39.92
C SER A 67 55.66 -36.14 40.30
N GLY A 68 54.78 -35.29 39.77
CA GLY A 68 53.33 -35.39 40.01
C GLY A 68 52.65 -34.01 39.97
N GLY A 69 51.50 -33.92 40.62
CA GLY A 69 50.60 -32.79 40.63
C GLY A 69 49.30 -33.09 39.92
N PRO A 70 48.18 -32.48 40.33
CA PRO A 70 46.88 -32.69 39.71
C PRO A 70 46.88 -32.44 38.22
N ASP A 71 47.73 -31.54 37.74
CA ASP A 71 47.76 -31.06 36.33
C ASP A 71 49.05 -31.47 35.60
N ALA A 72 49.83 -32.39 36.16
CA ALA A 72 51.11 -32.82 35.64
C ALA A 72 51.07 -33.22 34.15
N THR A 73 49.96 -33.75 33.68
CA THR A 73 49.77 -34.19 32.29
C THR A 73 49.75 -33.07 31.25
N TYR A 74 49.59 -31.83 31.70
CA TYR A 74 49.62 -30.67 30.80
C TYR A 74 51.05 -30.12 30.62
N PHE A 75 52.05 -30.74 31.26
CA PHE A 75 53.44 -30.22 31.29
C PHE A 75 54.48 -31.25 30.82
N SER A 76 55.49 -30.72 30.18
CA SER A 76 56.75 -31.47 29.88
C SER A 76 57.95 -30.69 30.37
N LEU A 77 59.13 -31.34 30.41
CA LEU A 77 60.41 -30.69 30.67
C LEU A 77 61.24 -30.72 29.38
N SER A 78 61.78 -29.56 29.00
CA SER A 78 62.74 -29.40 27.90
C SER A 78 64.01 -28.79 28.49
N GLY A 79 64.97 -29.63 28.92
CA GLY A 79 66.12 -29.22 29.69
C GLY A 79 65.70 -28.70 31.08
N GLU A 80 66.05 -27.47 31.39
CA GLU A 80 65.66 -26.81 32.63
C GLU A 80 64.35 -25.99 32.54
N LYS A 81 63.56 -26.17 31.43
CA LYS A 81 62.32 -25.45 31.23
C LYS A 81 61.12 -26.36 31.43
N LEU A 82 60.21 -25.92 32.26
CA LEU A 82 58.85 -26.44 32.32
C LEU A 82 58.09 -25.85 31.17
N VAL A 83 57.51 -26.72 30.32
CA VAL A 83 56.73 -26.33 29.14
C VAL A 83 55.31 -26.75 29.34
N PHE A 84 54.37 -25.83 29.03
CA PHE A 84 52.97 -26.12 29.02
C PHE A 84 52.61 -26.66 27.64
N GLU A 85 52.01 -27.86 27.58
CA GLU A 85 51.64 -28.60 26.37
C GLU A 85 50.15 -28.58 26.14
N GLY A 86 49.37 -27.94 27.00
CA GLY A 86 47.90 -27.84 26.90
C GLY A 86 47.43 -26.62 26.15
N THR A 87 46.13 -26.45 26.16
CA THR A 87 45.44 -25.20 25.84
C THR A 87 44.81 -24.65 27.10
N SER A 88 44.94 -23.35 27.29
CA SER A 88 44.30 -22.65 28.43
C SER A 88 43.19 -21.72 27.90
N ASN A 89 42.06 -21.75 28.56
CA ASN A 89 40.96 -20.80 28.33
C ASN A 89 40.47 -20.41 29.74
N TYR A 90 40.39 -19.13 30.01
CA TYR A 90 40.07 -18.61 31.34
C TYR A 90 38.63 -18.83 31.66
N GLU A 91 37.70 -18.74 30.69
CA GLU A 91 36.26 -18.92 30.85
C GLU A 91 35.88 -20.39 30.97
N VAL A 92 36.69 -21.28 30.35
CA VAL A 92 36.51 -22.72 30.37
C VAL A 92 37.77 -23.41 30.93
N PRO A 93 38.02 -23.30 32.24
CA PRO A 93 39.23 -23.83 32.88
C PRO A 93 39.38 -25.33 32.64
N SER A 94 40.59 -25.72 32.18
CA SER A 94 40.99 -27.12 31.93
C SER A 94 41.76 -27.76 33.04
N ASP A 95 42.23 -26.96 34.05
CA ASP A 95 42.89 -27.44 35.25
C ASP A 95 42.00 -28.37 36.09
N ALA A 96 42.56 -29.24 36.89
CA ALA A 96 41.86 -30.32 37.56
C ALA A 96 40.75 -29.85 38.52
N ASN A 97 40.89 -28.71 39.18
CA ASN A 97 39.94 -28.13 40.13
C ASN A 97 39.15 -26.95 39.56
N LYS A 98 39.41 -26.55 38.29
CA LYS A 98 38.74 -25.50 37.53
C LYS A 98 38.80 -24.10 38.20
N ASP A 99 39.93 -23.77 38.83
CA ASP A 99 40.19 -22.46 39.41
C ASP A 99 41.14 -21.55 38.63
N ASN A 100 41.47 -21.96 37.38
CA ASN A 100 42.41 -21.29 36.50
C ASN A 100 43.87 -21.31 37.04
N VAL A 101 44.23 -22.31 37.83
CA VAL A 101 45.57 -22.49 38.38
C VAL A 101 46.03 -23.93 38.18
N PHE A 102 46.89 -24.15 37.22
CA PHE A 102 47.53 -25.46 37.06
C PHE A 102 48.56 -25.68 38.16
N GLU A 103 48.57 -26.86 38.80
CA GLU A 103 49.47 -27.27 39.83
C GLU A 103 50.31 -28.46 39.39
N VAL A 104 51.65 -28.30 39.40
CA VAL A 104 52.58 -29.33 39.01
C VAL A 104 53.72 -29.44 40.01
N TYR A 105 54.11 -30.69 40.29
CA TYR A 105 55.27 -30.97 41.19
C TYR A 105 56.47 -31.29 40.36
N VAL A 106 57.54 -30.54 40.60
CA VAL A 106 58.83 -30.75 39.96
C VAL A 106 59.84 -31.12 41.02
N THR A 107 60.48 -32.27 40.83
CA THR A 107 61.57 -32.75 41.69
C THR A 107 62.90 -32.52 40.96
N THR A 108 63.78 -31.80 41.60
CA THR A 108 65.13 -31.57 41.19
C THR A 108 66.08 -32.41 42.02
N ALA A 109 67.00 -33.14 41.40
CA ALA A 109 67.93 -34.03 42.01
C ALA A 109 69.38 -33.71 41.63
N SER A 110 70.32 -33.85 42.61
CA SER A 110 71.73 -33.75 42.38
C SER A 110 72.42 -34.74 43.31
N SER A 111 73.06 -35.80 42.74
CA SER A 111 73.59 -36.92 43.53
C SER A 111 72.52 -37.58 44.42
N ASP A 112 72.72 -37.57 45.73
CA ASP A 112 71.78 -38.18 46.69
C ASP A 112 70.84 -37.19 47.37
N VAL A 113 70.74 -35.95 46.86
CA VAL A 113 69.85 -34.90 47.37
C VAL A 113 68.78 -34.56 46.37
N GLU A 114 67.55 -34.58 46.83
CA GLU A 114 66.35 -34.19 46.03
C GLU A 114 65.57 -33.09 46.71
N ALA A 115 64.97 -32.22 45.89
CA ALA A 115 64.06 -31.18 46.35
C ALA A 115 62.86 -31.14 45.46
N THR A 116 61.64 -31.27 46.02
CA THR A 116 60.37 -31.12 45.26
C THR A 116 59.78 -29.78 45.56
N GLN A 117 59.38 -29.10 44.54
CA GLN A 117 58.63 -27.84 44.60
C GLN A 117 57.28 -27.98 43.89
N THR A 118 56.29 -27.29 44.41
CA THR A 118 55.01 -27.11 43.71
C THR A 118 55.11 -25.81 42.91
N ILE A 119 54.79 -25.91 41.62
CA ILE A 119 54.72 -24.78 40.71
C ILE A 119 53.27 -24.55 40.37
N TYR A 120 52.81 -23.32 40.54
CA TYR A 120 51.48 -22.88 40.15
C TYR A 120 51.58 -22.03 38.89
N ILE A 121 50.78 -22.34 37.88
CA ILE A 121 50.66 -21.59 36.64
C ILE A 121 49.24 -21.03 36.60
N ARG A 122 49.11 -19.75 36.84
CA ARG A 122 47.81 -19.07 36.84
C ARG A 122 47.48 -18.60 35.43
N VAL A 123 46.38 -19.09 34.89
CA VAL A 123 45.79 -18.56 33.66
C VAL A 123 45.28 -17.16 33.95
N THR A 124 45.57 -16.24 33.08
CA THR A 124 45.09 -14.86 33.17
C THR A 124 44.19 -14.59 31.99
N ASP A 125 43.08 -13.92 32.28
CA ASP A 125 42.12 -13.41 31.38
C ASP A 125 42.76 -12.49 30.34
N VAL A 126 42.38 -12.64 29.08
CA VAL A 126 42.74 -11.80 27.94
C VAL A 126 41.45 -11.48 27.19
N ALA A 127 41.13 -10.21 27.01
CA ALA A 127 39.89 -9.82 26.32
C ALA A 127 39.84 -10.39 24.90
N GLU A 128 38.80 -11.09 24.57
CA GLU A 128 38.43 -11.54 23.24
C GLU A 128 37.40 -10.60 22.61
N ALA A 129 37.28 -10.69 21.27
CA ALA A 129 36.27 -9.94 20.56
C ALA A 129 34.93 -10.67 20.58
N PRO A 130 33.81 -9.97 20.69
CA PRO A 130 32.49 -10.60 20.60
C PRO A 130 32.32 -11.36 19.28
N VAL A 131 31.53 -12.41 19.31
CA VAL A 131 31.20 -13.22 18.14
C VAL A 131 29.76 -12.97 17.77
N ILE A 132 29.52 -12.39 16.58
CA ILE A 132 28.18 -12.18 16.02
C ILE A 132 27.66 -13.53 15.52
N THR A 133 26.53 -13.97 16.07
CA THR A 133 25.94 -15.29 15.76
C THR A 133 24.83 -15.21 14.70
N THR A 134 24.22 -14.04 14.50
CA THR A 134 23.28 -13.81 13.40
C THR A 134 24.03 -13.85 12.08
N SER A 135 23.76 -14.83 11.23
CA SER A 135 24.46 -15.02 9.96
C SER A 135 23.71 -14.46 8.75
N VAL A 136 22.37 -14.35 8.84
CA VAL A 136 21.50 -13.94 7.75
C VAL A 136 20.30 -13.18 8.32
N ILE A 137 19.84 -12.19 7.60
CA ILE A 137 18.54 -11.53 7.81
C ILE A 137 17.64 -11.96 6.66
N SER A 138 16.39 -12.31 6.97
CA SER A 138 15.39 -12.67 5.96
C SER A 138 14.90 -11.43 5.23
N ASP A 139 14.45 -11.61 3.99
CA ASP A 139 13.76 -10.57 3.24
C ASP A 139 12.54 -10.05 3.99
N ILE A 140 12.25 -8.77 3.82
CA ILE A 140 11.21 -8.04 4.56
C ILE A 140 10.14 -7.60 3.59
N ILE A 141 8.89 -7.90 3.94
CA ILE A 141 7.74 -7.37 3.21
C ILE A 141 7.66 -5.87 3.47
N GLU A 142 7.41 -5.07 2.44
CA GLU A 142 7.21 -3.64 2.56
C GLU A 142 6.12 -3.28 3.57
N ASN A 143 5.98 -2.00 3.88
CA ASN A 143 5.04 -1.48 4.87
C ASN A 143 5.30 -1.97 6.31
N SER A 144 6.36 -2.77 6.54
CA SER A 144 6.81 -3.22 7.86
C SER A 144 8.07 -2.47 8.32
N VAL A 145 8.09 -2.01 9.58
CA VAL A 145 9.28 -1.37 10.15
C VAL A 145 10.22 -2.35 10.86
N ALA A 146 9.72 -3.54 11.24
CA ALA A 146 10.51 -4.52 11.97
C ALA A 146 11.41 -5.32 11.02
N ILE A 147 12.71 -5.43 11.36
CA ILE A 147 13.67 -6.16 10.55
C ILE A 147 14.11 -7.43 11.28
N ALA A 148 15.00 -7.31 12.26
CA ALA A 148 15.59 -8.43 12.96
C ALA A 148 16.22 -7.98 14.29
N THR A 149 16.71 -8.96 15.05
CA THR A 149 17.61 -8.72 16.17
C THR A 149 18.95 -9.37 15.85
N ILE A 150 20.03 -8.61 15.97
CA ILE A 150 21.39 -9.12 15.87
C ILE A 150 21.77 -9.75 17.21
N GLU A 151 22.10 -11.02 17.15
CA GLU A 151 22.58 -11.75 18.31
C GLU A 151 24.09 -11.88 18.26
N ALA A 152 24.73 -11.66 19.40
CA ALA A 152 26.16 -11.86 19.57
C ALA A 152 26.43 -12.44 20.96
N ALA A 153 27.58 -13.11 21.09
CA ALA A 153 28.05 -13.66 22.33
C ALA A 153 29.52 -13.25 22.53
N ASP A 154 29.93 -13.18 23.79
CA ASP A 154 31.28 -12.90 24.20
C ASP A 154 31.76 -14.01 25.12
N GLU A 155 33.03 -14.43 24.99
CA GLU A 155 33.62 -15.43 25.88
C GLU A 155 33.92 -14.81 27.24
N ASP A 156 34.25 -13.51 27.30
CA ASP A 156 34.55 -12.79 28.54
C ASP A 156 33.36 -12.74 29.47
N ARG A 157 33.56 -13.11 30.71
CA ARG A 157 32.51 -13.15 31.76
C ARG A 157 32.08 -11.74 32.15
N ASN A 158 30.75 -11.53 32.23
CA ASN A 158 30.12 -10.28 32.67
C ASN A 158 30.35 -9.08 31.73
N THR A 159 30.65 -9.30 30.47
CA THR A 159 30.67 -8.24 29.47
C THR A 159 29.26 -7.79 29.10
N SER A 160 29.12 -6.52 28.78
CA SER A 160 27.86 -5.94 28.27
C SER A 160 28.11 -5.54 26.81
N LEU A 161 27.47 -6.25 25.89
CA LEU A 161 27.60 -5.95 24.46
C LEU A 161 26.82 -4.69 24.11
N THR A 162 27.41 -3.89 23.23
CA THR A 162 26.79 -2.72 22.64
C THR A 162 26.74 -2.87 21.11
N TYR A 163 25.63 -2.47 20.50
CA TYR A 163 25.35 -2.62 19.09
C TYR A 163 25.27 -1.25 18.43
N SER A 164 25.83 -1.10 17.24
CA SER A 164 25.72 0.10 16.45
C SER A 164 25.73 -0.22 14.95
N LEU A 165 25.06 0.61 14.16
CA LEU A 165 25.25 0.61 12.70
C LEU A 165 26.60 1.27 12.41
N LEU A 166 27.30 0.75 11.43
CA LEU A 166 28.58 1.33 10.98
C LEU A 166 28.27 2.41 9.94
N ASP A 167 28.72 3.64 10.20
CA ASP A 167 28.62 4.73 9.24
C ASP A 167 29.54 4.47 8.05
N SER A 168 28.94 4.23 6.90
CA SER A 168 29.64 3.97 5.62
C SER A 168 29.88 5.25 4.82
N ALA A 169 29.55 6.43 5.36
CA ALA A 169 29.59 7.72 4.70
C ALA A 169 28.73 7.74 3.41
N GLY A 170 27.57 7.09 3.44
CA GLY A 170 26.62 7.01 2.33
C GLY A 170 26.99 5.99 1.25
N ALA A 171 27.79 4.99 1.57
CA ALA A 171 28.10 3.88 0.66
C ALA A 171 27.17 2.67 0.85
N GLN A 172 26.35 2.69 1.90
CA GLN A 172 25.34 1.69 2.25
C GLN A 172 24.04 2.38 2.71
N ASP A 173 23.05 1.60 3.13
CA ASP A 173 21.68 2.07 3.44
C ASP A 173 21.43 2.25 4.95
N GLU A 174 22.48 2.37 5.75
CA GLU A 174 22.38 2.52 7.21
C GLU A 174 21.56 3.71 7.67
N ASP A 175 21.48 4.76 6.86
CA ASP A 175 20.66 5.96 7.14
C ASP A 175 19.15 5.69 7.11
N LEU A 176 18.71 4.57 6.55
CA LEU A 176 17.32 4.13 6.56
C LEU A 176 16.94 3.38 7.83
N LEU A 177 17.93 3.02 8.66
CA LEU A 177 17.81 2.06 9.74
C LEU A 177 18.09 2.70 11.11
N THR A 178 17.64 2.03 12.14
CA THR A 178 18.08 2.27 13.52
C THR A 178 18.30 0.95 14.24
N ILE A 179 19.24 0.91 15.18
CA ILE A 179 19.54 -0.24 16.02
C ILE A 179 19.45 0.16 17.48
N ASP A 180 18.80 -0.68 18.29
CA ASP A 180 18.84 -0.53 19.74
C ASP A 180 20.19 -1.00 20.26
N SER A 181 20.92 -0.10 20.91
CA SER A 181 22.30 -0.31 21.33
C SER A 181 22.49 -1.39 22.39
N THR A 182 21.44 -1.85 23.04
CA THR A 182 21.49 -2.86 24.10
C THR A 182 20.93 -4.21 23.67
N SER A 183 19.88 -4.21 22.87
CA SER A 183 19.22 -5.43 22.42
C SER A 183 19.67 -5.90 21.04
N GLY A 184 20.31 -5.04 20.24
CA GLY A 184 20.65 -5.35 18.85
C GLY A 184 19.45 -5.39 17.90
N THR A 185 18.28 -4.92 18.35
CA THR A 185 17.07 -4.88 17.51
C THR A 185 17.19 -3.81 16.43
N ILE A 186 17.03 -4.19 15.17
CA ILE A 186 17.08 -3.31 14.01
C ILE A 186 15.67 -3.06 13.48
N THR A 187 15.38 -1.80 13.17
CA THR A 187 14.14 -1.40 12.52
C THR A 187 14.40 -0.35 11.46
N PHE A 188 13.48 -0.24 10.47
CA PHE A 188 13.44 0.91 9.59
C PHE A 188 13.03 2.17 10.35
N LEU A 189 13.57 3.32 9.98
CA LEU A 189 13.12 4.64 10.45
C LEU A 189 11.75 5.00 9.88
N VAL A 190 11.50 4.61 8.62
CA VAL A 190 10.23 4.74 7.89
C VAL A 190 9.99 3.42 7.19
N ALA A 191 8.77 2.90 7.24
CA ALA A 191 8.42 1.67 6.54
C ALA A 191 8.80 1.78 5.05
N PRO A 192 9.48 0.78 4.49
CA PRO A 192 9.86 0.80 3.08
C PRO A 192 8.62 0.67 2.19
N ASN A 193 8.69 1.23 0.99
CA ASN A 193 7.71 1.07 -0.08
C ASN A 193 8.46 0.52 -1.31
N PHE A 194 8.00 -0.60 -1.83
CA PHE A 194 8.66 -1.31 -2.92
C PHE A 194 8.62 -0.53 -4.24
N GLU A 195 7.52 0.18 -4.51
CA GLU A 195 7.32 0.98 -5.72
C GLU A 195 8.09 2.31 -5.69
N ALA A 196 8.50 2.75 -4.48
CA ALA A 196 9.24 3.97 -4.28
C ALA A 196 10.45 3.73 -3.37
N PRO A 197 11.42 2.91 -3.81
CA PRO A 197 12.56 2.52 -2.99
C PRO A 197 13.41 3.72 -2.58
N LEU A 198 13.80 3.74 -1.30
CA LEU A 198 14.64 4.78 -0.71
C LEU A 198 16.11 4.35 -0.58
N ASP A 199 16.43 3.08 -0.84
CA ASP A 199 17.80 2.55 -0.85
C ASP A 199 18.65 3.27 -1.88
N LEU A 200 19.95 3.28 -1.66
CA LEU A 200 20.92 4.10 -2.37
C LEU A 200 20.89 3.93 -3.91
N ASN A 201 20.64 2.72 -4.39
CA ASN A 201 20.63 2.39 -5.82
C ASN A 201 19.22 2.08 -6.36
N SER A 202 18.19 2.19 -5.53
CA SER A 202 16.77 1.97 -5.86
C SER A 202 16.51 0.57 -6.45
N ASP A 203 17.16 -0.47 -5.91
CA ASP A 203 16.97 -1.86 -6.33
C ASP A 203 16.20 -2.72 -5.32
N ASN A 204 15.66 -2.08 -4.27
CA ASN A 204 14.95 -2.73 -3.17
C ASN A 204 15.83 -3.71 -2.37
N THR A 205 17.15 -3.50 -2.37
CA THR A 205 18.10 -4.30 -1.60
C THR A 205 18.79 -3.42 -0.57
N ILE A 206 18.58 -3.70 0.70
CA ILE A 206 19.12 -2.95 1.83
C ILE A 206 20.46 -3.57 2.24
N ASN A 207 21.51 -2.78 2.19
CA ASN A 207 22.87 -3.17 2.56
C ASN A 207 23.36 -2.33 3.73
N PHE A 208 23.87 -2.96 4.78
CA PHE A 208 24.40 -2.27 5.96
C PHE A 208 25.38 -3.14 6.75
N SER A 209 26.11 -2.51 7.65
CA SER A 209 27.07 -3.19 8.53
C SER A 209 26.73 -2.92 9.99
N VAL A 210 26.89 -3.92 10.82
CA VAL A 210 26.72 -3.81 12.29
C VAL A 210 28.07 -3.99 12.97
N LEU A 211 28.34 -3.12 13.94
CA LEU A 211 29.46 -3.22 14.88
C LEU A 211 28.91 -3.63 16.25
N VAL A 212 29.50 -4.69 16.81
CA VAL A 212 29.24 -5.14 18.19
C VAL A 212 30.51 -4.97 19.00
N SER A 213 30.42 -4.34 20.15
CA SER A 213 31.57 -4.10 21.04
C SER A 213 31.24 -4.46 22.47
N ASP A 214 32.24 -5.05 23.16
CA ASP A 214 32.29 -5.30 24.61
C ASP A 214 32.84 -4.12 25.41
N GLY A 215 33.31 -3.06 24.73
CA GLY A 215 33.95 -1.88 25.31
C GLY A 215 35.48 -1.92 25.22
N ALA A 216 36.10 -3.08 24.95
CA ALA A 216 37.54 -3.25 24.75
C ALA A 216 37.85 -3.63 23.30
N MET A 217 37.10 -4.57 22.77
CA MET A 217 37.22 -5.11 21.41
C MET A 217 35.91 -5.01 20.65
N SER A 218 35.91 -5.33 19.37
CA SER A 218 34.70 -5.29 18.55
C SER A 218 34.74 -6.28 17.40
N ALA A 219 33.57 -6.72 16.96
CA ALA A 219 33.34 -7.50 15.77
C ALA A 219 32.39 -6.76 14.83
N GLN A 220 32.56 -6.96 13.52
CA GLN A 220 31.71 -6.40 12.47
C GLN A 220 31.10 -7.52 11.64
N ALA A 221 29.88 -7.31 11.18
CA ALA A 221 29.26 -8.15 10.16
C ALA A 221 28.47 -7.29 9.17
N ASP A 222 28.52 -7.71 7.90
CA ASP A 222 27.79 -7.08 6.81
C ASP A 222 26.52 -7.87 6.52
N TYR A 223 25.42 -7.16 6.26
CA TYR A 223 24.12 -7.74 5.98
C TYR A 223 23.52 -7.17 4.72
N SER A 224 22.76 -8.02 4.06
CA SER A 224 21.96 -7.65 2.88
C SER A 224 20.65 -8.43 2.91
N PHE A 225 19.53 -7.76 2.63
CA PHE A 225 18.22 -8.38 2.45
C PHE A 225 17.39 -7.59 1.44
N ALA A 226 16.41 -8.23 0.80
CA ALA A 226 15.48 -7.57 -0.11
C ALA A 226 14.24 -7.05 0.61
N VAL A 227 13.73 -5.91 0.15
CA VAL A 227 12.33 -5.50 0.38
C VAL A 227 11.49 -6.22 -0.67
N ILE A 228 10.43 -6.91 -0.22
CA ILE A 228 9.54 -7.70 -1.07
C ILE A 228 8.24 -6.93 -1.24
N ASN A 229 7.75 -6.88 -2.49
CA ASN A 229 6.47 -6.31 -2.83
C ASN A 229 5.31 -7.06 -2.14
N GLU A 230 4.35 -6.31 -1.59
CA GLU A 230 3.05 -6.77 -1.14
C GLU A 230 1.99 -6.09 -2.00
N ASN A 231 1.07 -6.86 -2.58
CA ASN A 231 0.01 -6.29 -3.41
C ASN A 231 -0.85 -5.31 -2.63
N GLU A 232 -0.97 -4.08 -3.12
CA GLU A 232 -1.81 -3.03 -2.56
C GLU A 232 -3.14 -2.90 -3.31
N SER A 233 -4.06 -2.16 -2.71
CA SER A 233 -5.36 -1.88 -3.33
C SER A 233 -5.26 -0.72 -4.33
N PRO A 234 -5.99 -0.78 -5.45
CA PRO A 234 -6.10 0.34 -6.37
C PRO A 234 -6.55 1.63 -5.68
N VAL A 235 -6.06 2.76 -6.14
CA VAL A 235 -6.43 4.09 -5.66
C VAL A 235 -7.31 4.79 -6.69
N ILE A 236 -8.56 5.09 -6.32
CA ILE A 236 -9.49 5.86 -7.16
C ILE A 236 -9.18 7.34 -6.99
N SER A 237 -8.73 8.01 -8.07
CA SER A 237 -8.37 9.43 -8.04
C SER A 237 -9.53 10.36 -8.39
N THR A 238 -10.59 9.85 -9.04
CA THR A 238 -11.83 10.62 -9.28
C THR A 238 -12.56 10.81 -7.98
N THR A 239 -12.74 12.05 -7.52
CA THR A 239 -13.39 12.35 -6.23
C THR A 239 -14.83 12.82 -6.36
N SER A 240 -15.24 13.33 -7.53
CA SER A 240 -16.58 13.84 -7.79
C SER A 240 -16.93 13.76 -9.27
N ILE A 241 -18.20 13.82 -9.56
CA ILE A 241 -18.77 13.87 -10.91
C ILE A 241 -19.57 15.17 -11.02
N ALA A 242 -19.44 15.88 -12.15
CA ALA A 242 -20.22 17.07 -12.43
C ALA A 242 -21.66 16.69 -12.79
N ASP A 243 -22.61 17.59 -12.51
CA ASP A 243 -23.99 17.45 -12.93
C ASP A 243 -24.08 17.23 -14.45
N GLN A 244 -25.02 16.42 -14.88
CA GLN A 244 -25.21 16.03 -16.28
C GLN A 244 -26.50 16.61 -16.83
N ALA A 245 -26.47 17.10 -18.06
CA ALA A 245 -27.67 17.50 -18.76
C ALA A 245 -28.50 16.26 -19.14
N GLU A 246 -29.81 16.36 -19.06
CA GLU A 246 -30.68 15.35 -19.65
C GLU A 246 -30.44 15.18 -21.16
N GLY A 247 -30.92 14.11 -21.73
CA GLY A 247 -30.71 13.81 -23.15
C GLY A 247 -29.28 13.33 -23.49
N VAL A 248 -28.30 13.44 -22.56
CA VAL A 248 -26.92 13.03 -22.73
C VAL A 248 -26.68 11.66 -22.12
N THR A 249 -26.07 10.73 -22.85
CA THR A 249 -25.77 9.38 -22.33
C THR A 249 -24.37 9.24 -21.72
N SER A 250 -23.40 10.01 -22.19
CA SER A 250 -22.02 9.96 -21.66
C SER A 250 -21.95 10.70 -20.33
N VAL A 251 -21.41 10.03 -19.29
CA VAL A 251 -21.22 10.65 -17.96
C VAL A 251 -19.78 11.10 -17.81
N MET A 252 -18.86 10.15 -17.57
CA MET A 252 -17.43 10.44 -17.45
C MET A 252 -16.62 9.14 -17.47
N THR A 253 -15.30 9.29 -17.29
CA THR A 253 -14.39 8.15 -17.04
C THR A 253 -13.84 8.23 -15.62
N ILE A 254 -13.95 7.16 -14.85
CA ILE A 254 -13.35 7.03 -13.54
C ILE A 254 -11.85 6.79 -13.72
N ALA A 255 -11.05 7.66 -13.12
CA ALA A 255 -9.60 7.50 -13.08
C ALA A 255 -9.20 6.77 -11.80
N ALA A 256 -8.38 5.75 -11.96
CA ALA A 256 -7.75 5.02 -10.88
C ALA A 256 -6.34 4.61 -11.28
N SER A 257 -5.48 4.39 -10.31
CA SER A 257 -4.14 3.84 -10.47
C SER A 257 -3.91 2.77 -9.40
N ASP A 258 -2.94 1.91 -9.66
CA ASP A 258 -2.47 0.93 -8.70
C ASP A 258 -1.03 1.26 -8.35
N PRO A 259 -0.61 1.15 -7.06
CA PRO A 259 0.80 1.26 -6.73
C PRO A 259 1.64 0.20 -7.45
N ASP A 260 1.14 -1.04 -7.53
CA ASP A 260 1.83 -2.15 -8.17
C ASP A 260 1.98 -1.97 -9.68
N ALA A 261 3.22 -1.96 -10.14
CA ALA A 261 3.52 -1.72 -11.54
C ALA A 261 3.01 -2.84 -12.46
N GLY A 262 2.32 -2.45 -13.55
CA GLY A 262 1.84 -3.39 -14.58
C GLY A 262 0.51 -4.06 -14.26
N THR A 263 -0.15 -3.67 -13.18
CA THR A 263 -1.47 -4.17 -12.79
C THR A 263 -2.55 -3.76 -13.79
N THR A 264 -3.45 -4.68 -14.07
CA THR A 264 -4.63 -4.43 -14.94
C THR A 264 -5.85 -4.18 -14.06
N LEU A 265 -6.36 -2.95 -14.09
CA LEU A 265 -7.54 -2.56 -13.33
C LEU A 265 -8.83 -2.99 -14.03
N VAL A 266 -9.79 -3.47 -13.23
CA VAL A 266 -11.14 -3.84 -13.65
C VAL A 266 -12.14 -2.98 -12.89
N TYR A 267 -12.98 -2.29 -13.65
CA TYR A 267 -14.01 -1.38 -13.14
C TYR A 267 -15.38 -2.06 -13.15
N SER A 268 -16.19 -1.83 -12.13
CA SER A 268 -17.55 -2.33 -12.02
C SER A 268 -18.43 -1.40 -11.19
N LEU A 269 -19.73 -1.38 -11.48
CA LEU A 269 -20.74 -0.80 -10.60
C LEU A 269 -21.04 -1.77 -9.46
N VAL A 270 -21.22 -1.24 -8.25
CA VAL A 270 -21.58 -2.06 -7.08
C VAL A 270 -23.10 -2.20 -7.04
N ALA A 271 -23.59 -3.44 -7.03
CA ALA A 271 -25.01 -3.73 -6.90
C ALA A 271 -25.51 -3.31 -5.50
N SER A 272 -26.56 -2.49 -5.46
CA SER A 272 -27.17 -1.95 -4.23
C SER A 272 -28.55 -2.55 -3.92
N GLU A 273 -29.00 -3.56 -4.70
CA GLU A 273 -30.33 -4.16 -4.59
C GLU A 273 -31.48 -3.13 -4.75
N GLY A 274 -31.26 -2.11 -5.58
CA GLY A 274 -32.22 -1.05 -5.86
C GLY A 274 -32.27 0.07 -4.81
N LEU A 275 -31.23 0.19 -3.97
CA LEU A 275 -31.08 1.31 -3.02
C LEU A 275 -30.35 2.50 -3.65
N LYS A 276 -29.70 2.30 -4.82
CA LYS A 276 -29.00 3.30 -5.63
C LYS A 276 -29.36 3.12 -7.12
N ASP A 277 -28.80 3.96 -7.95
CA ASP A 277 -29.18 4.12 -9.37
C ASP A 277 -28.27 3.37 -10.34
N GLU A 278 -27.46 2.41 -9.86
CA GLU A 278 -26.54 1.66 -10.69
C GLU A 278 -27.22 0.97 -11.89
N GLY A 279 -28.51 0.65 -11.78
CA GLY A 279 -29.30 0.06 -12.88
C GLY A 279 -29.54 1.01 -14.05
N LEU A 280 -29.39 2.32 -13.88
CA LEU A 280 -29.50 3.33 -14.94
C LEU A 280 -28.18 3.51 -15.70
N LEU A 281 -27.08 2.98 -15.17
CA LEU A 281 -25.73 3.21 -15.65
C LEU A 281 -25.10 1.94 -16.21
N SER A 282 -24.12 2.13 -17.05
CA SER A 282 -23.18 1.11 -17.51
C SER A 282 -21.76 1.62 -17.32
N ILE A 283 -20.81 0.71 -17.06
CA ILE A 283 -19.39 1.04 -16.96
C ILE A 283 -18.61 0.11 -17.87
N ASP A 284 -17.67 0.65 -18.64
CA ASP A 284 -16.70 -0.16 -19.39
C ASP A 284 -15.66 -0.69 -18.41
N SER A 285 -15.55 -2.00 -18.31
CA SER A 285 -14.73 -2.68 -17.30
C SER A 285 -13.23 -2.47 -17.47
N SER A 286 -12.78 -2.02 -18.62
CA SER A 286 -11.36 -1.82 -18.93
C SER A 286 -10.94 -0.36 -18.84
N SER A 287 -11.80 0.56 -19.24
CA SER A 287 -11.50 1.99 -19.29
C SER A 287 -12.09 2.79 -18.12
N GLY A 288 -13.09 2.25 -17.42
CA GLY A 288 -13.81 2.97 -16.38
C GLY A 288 -14.79 4.02 -16.91
N ALA A 289 -15.09 4.01 -18.23
CA ALA A 289 -16.04 4.94 -18.84
C ALA A 289 -17.47 4.62 -18.39
N ILE A 290 -18.15 5.61 -17.81
CA ILE A 290 -19.55 5.51 -17.35
C ILE A 290 -20.47 6.18 -18.36
N ALA A 291 -21.58 5.52 -18.65
CA ALA A 291 -22.64 6.04 -19.47
C ALA A 291 -24.02 5.61 -18.94
N PHE A 292 -25.06 6.41 -19.21
CA PHE A 292 -26.44 5.99 -19.02
C PHE A 292 -26.80 4.88 -20.00
N VAL A 293 -27.57 3.91 -19.55
CA VAL A 293 -28.17 2.86 -20.41
C VAL A 293 -29.19 3.46 -21.38
N SER A 294 -29.93 4.46 -20.92
CA SER A 294 -30.85 5.30 -21.71
C SER A 294 -30.65 6.75 -21.27
N ALA A 295 -30.76 7.70 -22.20
CA ALA A 295 -30.67 9.10 -21.88
C ALA A 295 -31.67 9.48 -20.79
N PRO A 296 -31.25 10.19 -19.72
CA PRO A 296 -32.15 10.63 -18.69
C PRO A 296 -33.10 11.71 -19.21
N ASN A 297 -34.27 11.81 -18.59
CA ASN A 297 -35.26 12.85 -18.84
C ASN A 297 -35.59 13.50 -17.48
N PHE A 298 -35.44 14.82 -17.40
CA PHE A 298 -35.58 15.56 -16.16
C PHE A 298 -37.02 15.61 -15.64
N GLU A 299 -38.01 15.72 -16.56
CA GLU A 299 -39.44 15.79 -16.25
C GLU A 299 -40.01 14.42 -15.90
N VAL A 300 -39.32 13.34 -16.27
CA VAL A 300 -39.72 11.96 -15.96
C VAL A 300 -38.56 11.23 -15.34
N PRO A 301 -38.17 11.59 -14.10
CA PRO A 301 -37.02 11.00 -13.46
C PRO A 301 -37.13 9.48 -13.33
N GLY A 302 -36.08 8.77 -13.73
CA GLY A 302 -35.98 7.32 -13.61
C GLY A 302 -35.17 6.85 -12.39
N ASP A 303 -34.62 7.78 -11.63
CA ASP A 303 -33.78 7.53 -10.44
C ASP A 303 -34.59 7.03 -9.24
N VAL A 304 -33.88 6.40 -8.31
CA VAL A 304 -34.44 5.97 -7.02
C VAL A 304 -34.80 7.20 -6.19
N GLY A 305 -36.08 7.45 -6.03
CA GLY A 305 -36.55 8.66 -5.34
C GLY A 305 -37.17 9.70 -6.25
N ALA A 306 -36.99 9.60 -7.55
CA ALA A 306 -37.54 10.50 -8.56
C ALA A 306 -37.20 11.99 -8.24
N ASN A 307 -35.94 12.25 -7.92
CA ASN A 307 -35.46 13.56 -7.48
C ASN A 307 -34.37 14.15 -8.38
N ASN A 308 -34.12 13.49 -9.54
CA ASN A 308 -33.09 13.84 -10.49
C ASN A 308 -31.65 13.80 -9.91
N THR A 309 -31.44 13.03 -8.83
CA THR A 309 -30.12 12.78 -8.26
C THR A 309 -29.73 11.33 -8.51
N ILE A 310 -28.59 11.11 -9.08
CA ILE A 310 -28.06 9.78 -9.44
C ILE A 310 -27.02 9.39 -8.41
N ASP A 311 -27.30 8.37 -7.60
CA ASP A 311 -26.44 7.82 -6.57
C ASP A 311 -25.97 6.42 -6.97
N PHE A 312 -24.65 6.18 -6.94
CA PHE A 312 -24.07 4.87 -7.27
C PHE A 312 -22.69 4.70 -6.68
N SER A 313 -22.17 3.47 -6.73
CA SER A 313 -20.81 3.16 -6.27
C SER A 313 -20.04 2.46 -7.37
N VAL A 314 -18.76 2.82 -7.49
CA VAL A 314 -17.82 2.17 -8.39
C VAL A 314 -16.81 1.38 -7.57
N LYS A 315 -16.58 0.14 -7.96
CA LYS A 315 -15.53 -0.73 -7.47
C LYS A 315 -14.45 -0.84 -8.54
N VAL A 316 -13.20 -0.64 -8.14
CA VAL A 316 -12.00 -0.88 -8.96
C VAL A 316 -11.20 -2.01 -8.32
N SER A 317 -10.79 -3.00 -9.09
CA SER A 317 -10.05 -4.16 -8.61
C SER A 317 -8.85 -4.44 -9.48
N ASP A 318 -7.76 -4.87 -8.85
CA ASP A 318 -6.54 -5.41 -9.46
C ASP A 318 -6.64 -6.94 -9.76
N GLY A 319 -7.73 -7.59 -9.32
CA GLY A 319 -7.95 -9.03 -9.36
C GLY A 319 -7.79 -9.72 -8.01
N SER A 320 -7.10 -9.12 -7.05
CA SER A 320 -6.87 -9.63 -5.68
C SER A 320 -7.53 -8.74 -4.64
N LEU A 321 -7.25 -7.45 -4.69
CA LEU A 321 -7.77 -6.41 -3.80
C LEU A 321 -8.70 -5.47 -4.56
N SER A 322 -9.34 -4.56 -3.86
CA SER A 322 -10.22 -3.59 -4.50
C SER A 322 -10.53 -2.40 -3.62
N SER A 323 -10.76 -1.26 -4.27
CA SER A 323 -11.29 -0.04 -3.66
C SER A 323 -12.68 0.26 -4.20
N THR A 324 -13.49 0.92 -3.37
CA THR A 324 -14.85 1.34 -3.72
C THR A 324 -15.03 2.80 -3.37
N GLN A 325 -15.70 3.54 -4.26
CA GLN A 325 -16.01 4.95 -4.08
C GLN A 325 -17.48 5.21 -4.41
N ASP A 326 -18.15 5.96 -3.56
CA ASP A 326 -19.52 6.42 -3.76
C ASP A 326 -19.53 7.74 -4.55
N TYR A 327 -20.51 7.88 -5.44
CA TYR A 327 -20.72 9.08 -6.25
C TYR A 327 -22.19 9.50 -6.21
N SER A 328 -22.38 10.81 -6.31
CA SER A 328 -23.68 11.46 -6.44
C SER A 328 -23.54 12.66 -7.38
N PHE A 329 -24.49 12.83 -8.31
CA PHE A 329 -24.59 14.00 -9.17
C PHE A 329 -26.04 14.22 -9.60
N ASN A 330 -26.38 15.42 -10.07
CA ASN A 330 -27.74 15.76 -10.49
C ASN A 330 -27.89 15.71 -12.00
N ILE A 331 -29.10 15.36 -12.46
CA ILE A 331 -29.55 15.64 -13.80
C ILE A 331 -30.06 17.07 -13.83
N THR A 332 -29.62 17.83 -14.83
CA THR A 332 -30.05 19.21 -15.04
C THR A 332 -30.98 19.30 -16.20
N ASN A 333 -32.03 20.10 -16.04
CA ASN A 333 -33.01 20.38 -17.06
C ASN A 333 -32.39 21.08 -18.28
N VAL A 334 -32.80 20.70 -19.46
CA VAL A 334 -32.50 21.33 -20.75
C VAL A 334 -33.83 21.63 -21.42
N ASN A 335 -34.14 22.90 -21.65
CA ASN A 335 -35.40 23.29 -22.28
C ASN A 335 -35.57 22.64 -23.65
N GLU A 336 -36.68 21.93 -23.86
CA GLU A 336 -37.06 21.32 -25.13
C GLU A 336 -38.01 22.22 -25.90
N ALA A 337 -38.33 21.81 -27.16
CA ALA A 337 -39.30 22.52 -28.00
C ALA A 337 -40.71 21.98 -27.78
N PRO A 338 -41.76 22.81 -27.84
CA PRO A 338 -43.14 22.35 -27.79
C PRO A 338 -43.46 21.32 -28.90
N VAL A 339 -44.33 20.37 -28.57
CA VAL A 339 -44.74 19.29 -29.51
C VAL A 339 -46.24 19.40 -29.78
N PHE A 340 -46.58 19.45 -31.08
CA PHE A 340 -48.00 19.46 -31.47
C PHE A 340 -48.63 18.07 -31.37
N SER A 341 -49.89 18.06 -30.91
CA SER A 341 -50.77 16.89 -30.91
C SER A 341 -52.07 17.19 -31.65
N ILE A 342 -51.93 17.49 -32.93
CA ILE A 342 -53.07 17.80 -33.83
C ILE A 342 -52.89 17.15 -35.18
N ALA A 343 -54.00 16.74 -35.80
CA ALA A 343 -53.99 16.27 -37.20
C ALA A 343 -53.76 17.45 -38.15
N SER A 344 -52.90 17.27 -39.15
CA SER A 344 -52.53 18.31 -40.14
C SER A 344 -53.63 18.62 -41.15
N ALA A 345 -54.68 17.79 -41.28
CA ALA A 345 -55.81 18.00 -42.17
C ALA A 345 -57.11 18.05 -41.36
N GLN A 346 -57.96 19.05 -41.66
CA GLN A 346 -59.22 19.27 -41.03
C GLN A 346 -60.31 19.56 -42.04
N ASN A 347 -61.51 19.01 -41.90
CA ASN A 347 -62.67 19.29 -42.73
C ASN A 347 -63.73 20.05 -41.93
N ILE A 348 -64.24 21.11 -42.48
CA ILE A 348 -65.24 21.95 -41.85
C ILE A 348 -66.40 22.22 -42.78
N VAL A 349 -67.58 22.35 -42.26
CA VAL A 349 -68.78 22.76 -42.99
C VAL A 349 -68.90 24.28 -42.92
N GLU A 350 -69.18 24.92 -44.04
CA GLU A 350 -69.40 26.35 -44.09
C GLU A 350 -70.56 26.80 -43.21
N ASN A 351 -70.69 28.12 -43.02
CA ASN A 351 -71.78 28.73 -42.29
C ASN A 351 -71.88 28.30 -40.80
N SER A 352 -70.87 27.51 -40.34
CA SER A 352 -70.80 27.07 -38.95
C SER A 352 -69.90 27.95 -38.11
N SER A 353 -70.20 28.13 -36.82
CA SER A 353 -69.28 28.72 -35.84
C SER A 353 -68.19 27.70 -35.50
N PHE A 354 -67.20 27.59 -36.35
CA PHE A 354 -66.15 26.58 -36.23
C PHE A 354 -64.96 27.07 -35.42
N THR A 355 -64.50 26.21 -34.49
CA THR A 355 -63.27 26.40 -33.77
C THR A 355 -62.46 25.11 -33.72
N ILE A 356 -61.16 25.18 -34.01
CA ILE A 356 -60.20 24.08 -33.81
C ILE A 356 -59.39 24.41 -32.57
N VAL A 357 -59.22 23.45 -31.68
CA VAL A 357 -58.26 23.57 -30.57
C VAL A 357 -56.94 22.96 -31.07
N VAL A 358 -55.95 23.80 -31.36
CA VAL A 358 -54.60 23.39 -31.68
C VAL A 358 -53.92 23.05 -30.39
N THR A 359 -53.74 21.76 -30.15
CA THR A 359 -53.08 21.28 -28.92
C THR A 359 -51.60 21.12 -29.12
N ALA A 360 -50.84 21.72 -28.22
CA ALA A 360 -49.40 21.48 -28.07
C ALA A 360 -49.09 21.30 -26.61
N SER A 361 -48.05 20.56 -26.29
CA SER A 361 -47.50 20.37 -24.97
C SER A 361 -46.01 20.61 -24.99
N ASP A 362 -45.51 21.07 -23.87
CA ASP A 362 -44.08 21.31 -23.63
C ASP A 362 -43.70 20.65 -22.33
N PRO A 363 -42.57 19.92 -22.29
CA PRO A 363 -42.13 19.27 -21.04
C PRO A 363 -41.84 20.27 -19.92
N ASP A 364 -41.20 21.42 -20.26
CA ASP A 364 -40.67 22.40 -19.32
C ASP A 364 -41.71 23.40 -18.83
N THR A 365 -42.67 23.75 -19.69
CA THR A 365 -43.62 24.82 -19.39
C THR A 365 -45.00 24.59 -19.96
N SER A 366 -46.02 25.05 -19.24
CA SER A 366 -47.39 25.13 -19.72
C SER A 366 -47.69 26.50 -20.38
N SER A 367 -46.77 27.44 -20.39
CA SER A 367 -46.97 28.80 -20.90
C SER A 367 -46.53 28.90 -22.36
N LEU A 368 -47.43 28.50 -23.28
CA LEU A 368 -47.17 28.49 -24.72
C LEU A 368 -47.81 29.71 -25.38
N THR A 369 -47.12 30.22 -26.42
CA THR A 369 -47.58 31.30 -27.26
C THR A 369 -47.76 30.81 -28.68
N TYR A 370 -48.96 31.04 -29.28
CA TYR A 370 -49.29 30.61 -30.63
C TYR A 370 -49.27 31.78 -31.58
N SER A 371 -48.88 31.51 -32.84
CA SER A 371 -48.91 32.46 -33.94
C SER A 371 -49.29 31.78 -35.25
N LEU A 372 -49.80 32.58 -36.20
CA LEU A 372 -50.25 32.11 -37.54
C LEU A 372 -49.35 32.68 -38.61
N SER A 373 -49.07 31.87 -39.63
CA SER A 373 -48.42 32.26 -40.87
C SER A 373 -48.99 31.44 -42.03
N GLY A 374 -48.61 31.71 -43.28
CA GLY A 374 -49.09 31.05 -44.48
C GLY A 374 -50.05 31.94 -45.31
N SER A 375 -50.42 31.47 -46.50
CA SER A 375 -51.19 32.22 -47.48
C SER A 375 -52.58 32.64 -46.98
N ASP A 376 -53.17 31.80 -46.16
CA ASP A 376 -54.54 32.02 -45.63
C ASP A 376 -54.56 32.45 -44.16
N ALA A 377 -53.42 32.69 -43.55
CA ALA A 377 -53.34 33.07 -42.13
C ALA A 377 -54.20 34.26 -41.72
N SER A 378 -54.37 35.26 -42.64
CA SER A 378 -55.19 36.43 -42.44
C SER A 378 -56.68 36.15 -42.31
N LYS A 379 -57.11 34.97 -42.69
CA LYS A 379 -58.51 34.53 -42.61
C LYS A 379 -58.85 33.95 -41.24
N PHE A 380 -57.83 33.74 -40.38
CA PHE A 380 -57.95 33.09 -39.09
C PHE A 380 -57.41 34.01 -37.96
N SER A 381 -57.88 33.71 -36.78
CA SER A 381 -57.29 34.18 -35.52
C SER A 381 -57.00 32.99 -34.64
N ILE A 382 -55.94 33.08 -33.82
CA ILE A 382 -55.63 32.09 -32.80
C ILE A 382 -55.51 32.75 -31.42
N SER A 383 -56.14 32.15 -30.46
CA SER A 383 -56.08 32.64 -29.06
C SER A 383 -54.79 32.17 -28.35
N SER A 384 -54.51 32.74 -27.17
CA SER A 384 -53.43 32.28 -26.33
C SER A 384 -53.56 30.84 -25.86
N ASN A 385 -54.78 30.28 -25.87
CA ASN A 385 -55.04 28.87 -25.54
C ASN A 385 -55.08 27.94 -26.77
N GLY A 386 -54.59 28.40 -27.92
CA GLY A 386 -54.54 27.58 -29.13
C GLY A 386 -55.88 27.44 -29.85
N VAL A 387 -56.91 28.23 -29.51
CA VAL A 387 -58.21 28.15 -30.21
C VAL A 387 -58.11 28.94 -31.49
N LEU A 388 -58.11 28.19 -32.64
CA LEU A 388 -58.12 28.72 -34.00
C LEU A 388 -59.55 28.90 -34.44
N SER A 389 -59.87 30.06 -35.01
CA SER A 389 -61.19 30.39 -35.52
C SER A 389 -61.10 31.24 -36.77
N PHE A 390 -62.10 31.19 -37.66
CA PHE A 390 -62.21 32.13 -38.77
C PHE A 390 -62.45 33.56 -38.23
N VAL A 391 -61.88 34.56 -38.91
CA VAL A 391 -62.13 36.00 -38.68
C VAL A 391 -63.54 36.38 -39.16
N SER A 392 -63.98 35.75 -40.27
CA SER A 392 -65.35 35.88 -40.80
C SER A 392 -65.83 34.50 -41.23
N THR A 393 -67.15 34.21 -41.09
CA THR A 393 -67.75 32.94 -41.51
C THR A 393 -67.43 32.65 -42.97
N PRO A 394 -66.87 31.45 -43.28
CA PRO A 394 -66.53 31.06 -44.63
C PRO A 394 -67.85 30.66 -45.39
N ASP A 395 -67.85 30.94 -46.67
CA ASP A 395 -68.93 30.65 -47.62
C ASP A 395 -68.32 29.80 -48.75
N TYR A 396 -68.88 28.59 -48.99
CA TYR A 396 -68.31 27.63 -49.95
C TYR A 396 -68.50 28.12 -51.37
N GLU A 397 -69.70 28.78 -51.69
CA GLU A 397 -70.05 29.33 -53.01
C GLU A 397 -69.24 30.62 -53.31
N ALA A 398 -68.65 31.23 -52.28
CA ALA A 398 -67.83 32.40 -52.44
C ALA A 398 -66.41 32.22 -51.82
N PRO A 399 -65.58 31.34 -52.40
CA PRO A 399 -64.28 30.97 -51.85
C PRO A 399 -63.41 32.17 -51.56
N SER A 400 -62.94 32.25 -50.30
CA SER A 400 -62.08 33.38 -49.82
C SER A 400 -60.65 33.01 -49.54
N ASP A 401 -60.31 31.72 -49.73
CA ASP A 401 -58.97 31.19 -49.66
C ASP A 401 -58.06 31.73 -50.76
N TYR A 402 -56.76 31.64 -50.59
CA TYR A 402 -55.75 32.15 -51.56
C TYR A 402 -55.87 31.48 -52.91
N GLY A 403 -56.22 30.22 -52.97
CA GLY A 403 -56.40 29.44 -54.22
C GLY A 403 -57.77 29.48 -54.82
N SER A 404 -58.78 30.05 -54.17
CA SER A 404 -60.22 30.02 -54.48
C SER A 404 -60.70 28.61 -54.74
N ASN A 405 -60.24 27.63 -53.98
CA ASN A 405 -60.56 26.21 -54.16
C ASN A 405 -61.17 25.58 -52.89
N ASN A 406 -61.56 26.42 -51.91
CA ASN A 406 -62.13 26.02 -50.64
C ASN A 406 -61.13 25.20 -49.76
N VAL A 407 -59.82 25.38 -49.98
CA VAL A 407 -58.74 24.78 -49.17
C VAL A 407 -57.87 25.89 -48.62
N PHE A 408 -57.88 26.02 -47.30
CA PHE A 408 -57.05 27.02 -46.60
C PHE A 408 -55.77 26.38 -46.12
N ASP A 409 -54.62 26.93 -46.54
CA ASP A 409 -53.26 26.49 -46.16
C ASP A 409 -52.71 27.50 -45.16
N LEU A 410 -52.46 27.05 -43.92
CA LEU A 410 -51.83 27.86 -42.87
C LEU A 410 -50.80 27.07 -42.08
N SER A 411 -49.87 27.78 -41.48
CA SER A 411 -48.89 27.22 -40.55
C SER A 411 -49.16 27.82 -39.18
N VAL A 412 -49.30 26.95 -38.19
CA VAL A 412 -49.39 27.36 -36.78
C VAL A 412 -48.02 27.11 -36.17
N SER A 413 -47.45 28.15 -35.54
CA SER A 413 -46.22 28.06 -34.75
C SER A 413 -46.57 28.20 -33.28
N VAL A 414 -45.91 27.41 -32.42
CA VAL A 414 -45.99 27.50 -30.97
C VAL A 414 -44.60 27.71 -30.42
N THR A 415 -44.46 28.53 -29.41
CA THR A 415 -43.16 28.79 -28.72
C THR A 415 -43.36 28.84 -27.22
N ASP A 416 -42.35 28.32 -26.50
CA ASP A 416 -42.15 28.44 -25.05
C ASP A 416 -41.42 29.74 -24.66
N GLY A 417 -40.95 30.52 -25.64
CA GLY A 417 -40.15 31.71 -25.48
C GLY A 417 -38.66 31.53 -25.83
N ALA A 418 -38.13 30.27 -25.85
CA ALA A 418 -36.78 29.91 -26.25
C ALA A 418 -36.75 29.17 -27.56
N TYR A 419 -37.57 28.13 -27.71
CA TYR A 419 -37.71 27.29 -28.91
C TYR A 419 -39.08 27.42 -29.51
N SER A 420 -39.25 26.99 -30.75
CA SER A 420 -40.53 26.97 -31.41
C SER A 420 -40.66 25.78 -32.32
N SER A 421 -41.89 25.29 -32.42
CA SER A 421 -42.30 24.26 -33.36
C SER A 421 -43.37 24.80 -34.31
N SER A 422 -43.55 24.23 -35.48
CA SER A 422 -44.56 24.61 -36.44
C SER A 422 -45.24 23.40 -37.06
N VAL A 423 -46.52 23.51 -37.32
CA VAL A 423 -47.33 22.51 -38.03
C VAL A 423 -48.10 23.17 -39.16
N THR A 424 -48.11 22.57 -40.33
CA THR A 424 -48.96 22.99 -41.45
C THR A 424 -50.35 22.39 -41.23
N LEU A 425 -51.39 23.24 -41.26
CA LEU A 425 -52.80 22.85 -41.25
C LEU A 425 -53.39 23.10 -42.60
N VAL A 426 -54.04 22.08 -43.13
CA VAL A 426 -54.86 22.15 -44.37
C VAL A 426 -56.33 22.02 -43.94
N ILE A 427 -57.09 23.10 -44.11
CA ILE A 427 -58.50 23.13 -43.73
C ILE A 427 -59.32 23.14 -45.02
N THR A 428 -60.09 22.06 -45.27
CA THR A 428 -60.99 21.93 -46.38
C THR A 428 -62.39 22.33 -46.00
N LEU A 429 -62.94 23.38 -46.68
CA LEU A 429 -64.34 23.78 -46.50
C LEU A 429 -65.21 22.83 -47.31
N THR A 430 -66.31 22.35 -46.72
CA THR A 430 -67.28 21.51 -47.37
C THR A 430 -68.61 22.24 -47.42
N ASP A 431 -69.34 22.02 -48.47
CA ASP A 431 -70.65 22.59 -48.78
C ASP A 431 -71.72 22.18 -47.74
N ASP A 432 -72.50 23.15 -47.25
CA ASP A 432 -73.72 22.91 -46.51
C ASP A 432 -74.91 22.98 -47.60
N VAL A 433 -75.21 21.86 -48.16
CA VAL A 433 -76.22 21.76 -49.21
C VAL A 433 -77.62 22.31 -48.82
N SER A 434 -77.78 22.73 -47.58
CA SER A 434 -79.06 23.29 -47.10
C SER A 434 -79.26 24.76 -47.50
N ASP A 435 -78.27 25.51 -47.90
CA ASP A 435 -78.31 26.89 -48.33
C ASP A 435 -78.21 27.03 -49.87
N ASN A 436 -77.92 25.97 -50.58
CA ASN A 436 -78.00 25.92 -52.01
C ASN A 436 -79.42 26.12 -52.57
N PHE A 437 -80.38 26.22 -51.72
CA PHE A 437 -81.80 26.45 -52.16
C PHE A 437 -82.11 27.92 -52.44
N GLY A 438 -81.13 28.67 -53.04
CA GLY A 438 -81.36 30.01 -53.60
C GLY A 438 -81.95 30.07 -54.95
N ILE A 439 -82.42 28.98 -55.53
CA ILE A 439 -83.24 29.05 -56.74
C ILE A 439 -84.70 29.44 -56.31
N ALA A 440 -84.97 30.74 -56.38
CA ALA A 440 -86.34 31.19 -56.33
C ALA A 440 -87.11 30.47 -57.48
N LEU A 441 -87.89 29.45 -57.16
CA LEU A 441 -88.90 28.94 -58.13
C LEU A 441 -89.76 30.15 -58.52
N PRO A 442 -89.83 30.41 -59.82
CA PRO A 442 -90.69 31.49 -60.32
C PRO A 442 -92.12 31.23 -59.78
N ARG A 443 -92.68 32.20 -59.02
CA ARG A 443 -94.04 32.20 -58.49
C ARG A 443 -95.05 32.26 -59.63
N ASN A 444 -95.05 31.34 -60.53
CA ASN A 444 -96.19 31.16 -61.53
C ASN A 444 -95.97 29.85 -62.30
N VAL A 445 -96.08 28.73 -61.67
CA VAL A 445 -96.61 27.55 -62.35
C VAL A 445 -98.02 27.32 -61.83
N ALA A 446 -99.02 27.82 -62.58
CA ALA A 446 -100.40 27.50 -62.31
C ALA A 446 -100.55 25.98 -62.40
N LEU A 447 -100.98 25.33 -61.39
CA LEU A 447 -101.47 23.98 -61.39
C LEU A 447 -102.64 23.94 -62.39
N ALA A 448 -102.39 23.41 -63.58
CA ALA A 448 -103.47 23.04 -64.50
C ALA A 448 -104.19 21.89 -63.84
N GLU A 449 -105.41 22.18 -63.47
CA GLU A 449 -106.37 21.31 -62.92
C GLU A 449 -106.58 20.11 -63.91
N LEU A 450 -106.17 18.93 -63.51
CA LEU A 450 -106.57 17.68 -64.16
C LEU A 450 -107.98 17.37 -63.74
N GLN A 451 -108.91 17.70 -64.62
CA GLN A 451 -110.32 17.25 -64.53
C GLN A 451 -110.32 15.70 -64.60
N PRO A 452 -111.15 15.05 -63.79
CA PRO A 452 -111.30 13.62 -63.96
C PRO A 452 -112.25 13.36 -65.13
N GLU A 453 -111.80 12.58 -66.15
CA GLU A 453 -112.66 12.02 -67.09
C GLU A 453 -113.51 10.88 -66.47
N SER A 454 -114.79 11.02 -66.59
CA SER A 454 -115.84 10.04 -66.32
C SER A 454 -115.93 8.99 -67.38
N GLU A 455 -115.88 7.79 -67.05
CA GLU A 455 -116.66 6.58 -67.24
C GLU A 455 -115.94 5.36 -66.66
#